data_d3487150d99f80474175e72f9edfc947
#
_entry.id   d3487150d99f80474175e72f9edfc947
#
_cell.length_a   1.000
_cell.length_b   1.000
_cell.length_c   1.000
_cell.angle_alpha   90.00
_cell.angle_beta   90.00
_cell.angle_gamma   90.00
#
_symmetry.space_group_name_H-M   'P 1'
#
loop_
_entity.id
_entity.type
_entity.pdbx_description
1 polymer ?
#
loop_
_entity_poly.entity_id
_entity_poly.type
_entity_poly.pdbx_seq_one_letter_code
_entity_poly.pdbx_strand_id
1 'polypeptide(L)'
;MFSIGELCALLSAFFWGNSGVLLKSLPSKIRASFIYFESIISGTILIILITIFGQWSGFKEFSLITFSLCITASLINLSGSLSYIFTIKHVKVGMAFVVINSLFPLFSIFGSVIFFF
;
A
#
# COMPACT_ATOMS: atom_id res chain seq x y z
N MET A 1 5.16 27.81 -0.58
CA MET A 1 4.86 27.26 0.75
C MET A 1 4.10 25.96 0.57
N PHE A 2 4.51 24.91 1.24
CA PHE A 2 3.85 23.59 1.11
C PHE A 2 2.54 23.58 1.88
N SER A 3 1.52 23.01 1.25
CA SER A 3 0.26 22.70 1.95
C SER A 3 0.44 21.49 2.86
N ILE A 4 -0.50 21.27 3.79
CA ILE A 4 -0.50 20.10 4.65
C ILE A 4 -0.55 18.81 3.81
N GLY A 5 -1.31 18.82 2.71
CA GLY A 5 -1.38 17.67 1.81
C GLY A 5 -0.05 17.35 1.14
N GLU A 6 0.67 18.35 0.70
CA GLU A 6 1.99 18.17 0.09
C GLU A 6 3.01 17.64 1.10
N LEU A 7 2.97 18.16 2.33
CA LEU A 7 3.83 17.67 3.40
C LEU A 7 3.53 16.21 3.72
N CYS A 8 2.26 15.83 3.80
CA CYS A 8 1.86 14.43 4.02
C CYS A 8 2.31 13.54 2.87
N ALA A 9 2.24 14.01 1.64
CA ALA A 9 2.73 13.27 0.49
C ALA A 9 4.24 13.03 0.56
N LEU A 10 5.01 14.02 0.96
CA LEU A 10 6.46 13.87 1.17
C LEU A 10 6.77 12.86 2.28
N LEU A 11 6.04 12.92 3.38
CA LEU A 11 6.21 11.96 4.48
C LEU A 11 5.86 10.55 4.02
N SER A 12 4.79 10.39 3.26
CA SER A 12 4.41 9.09 2.69
C SER A 12 5.51 8.54 1.80
N ALA A 13 6.07 9.37 0.91
CA ALA A 13 7.16 8.97 0.03
C ALA A 13 8.40 8.54 0.84
N PHE A 14 8.72 9.28 1.89
CA PHE A 14 9.84 8.97 2.78
C PHE A 14 9.65 7.61 3.46
N PHE A 15 8.49 7.38 4.07
CA PHE A 15 8.22 6.13 4.76
C PHE A 15 8.14 4.94 3.81
N TRP A 16 7.50 5.10 2.66
CA TRP A 16 7.40 4.04 1.68
C TRP A 16 8.77 3.66 1.10
N GLY A 17 9.60 4.65 0.80
CA GLY A 17 10.95 4.42 0.29
C GLY A 17 11.81 3.65 1.27
N ASN A 18 11.78 4.03 2.55
CA ASN A 18 12.55 3.34 3.58
C ASN A 18 12.00 1.95 3.90
N SER A 19 10.69 1.74 3.76
CA SER A 19 10.07 0.43 3.93
C SER A 19 10.66 -0.62 3.00
N GLY A 20 10.90 -0.26 1.73
CA GLY A 20 11.51 -1.16 0.77
C GLY A 20 12.94 -1.56 1.16
N VAL A 21 13.72 -0.62 1.67
CA VAL A 21 15.08 -0.91 2.14
C VAL A 21 15.08 -1.87 3.33
N LEU A 22 14.18 -1.63 4.29
CA LEU A 22 14.02 -2.51 5.44
C LEU A 22 13.61 -3.92 5.02
N LEU A 23 12.68 -4.02 4.08
CA LEU A 23 12.25 -5.32 3.56
C LEU A 23 13.40 -6.07 2.90
N LYS A 24 14.23 -5.37 2.13
CA LYS A 24 15.40 -5.98 1.48
C LYS A 24 16.43 -6.50 2.48
N SER A 25 16.56 -5.85 3.64
CA SER A 25 17.51 -6.27 4.68
C SER A 25 17.12 -7.56 5.38
N LEU A 26 15.86 -8.00 5.24
CA LEU A 26 15.38 -9.27 5.79
C LEU A 26 15.83 -10.44 4.92
N PRO A 27 16.06 -11.64 5.52
CA PRO A 27 16.31 -12.85 4.74
C PRO A 27 15.16 -13.13 3.76
N SER A 28 15.48 -13.56 2.55
CA SER A 28 14.48 -13.77 1.49
C SER A 28 13.39 -14.78 1.89
N LYS A 29 13.72 -15.72 2.78
CA LYS A 29 12.77 -16.75 3.23
C LYS A 29 11.60 -16.19 4.06
N ILE A 30 11.80 -15.07 4.75
CA ILE A 30 10.78 -14.52 5.67
C ILE A 30 10.11 -13.26 5.15
N ARG A 31 10.46 -12.77 3.97
CA ARG A 31 9.88 -11.54 3.42
C ARG A 31 8.38 -11.63 3.22
N ALA A 32 7.88 -12.74 2.70
CA ALA A 32 6.44 -12.94 2.54
C ALA A 32 5.72 -13.02 3.88
N SER A 33 6.32 -13.70 4.85
CA SER A 33 5.80 -13.77 6.22
C SER A 33 5.81 -12.39 6.88
N PHE A 34 6.82 -11.58 6.62
CA PHE A 34 6.89 -10.21 7.13
C PHE A 34 5.71 -9.37 6.65
N ILE A 35 5.34 -9.46 5.39
CA ILE A 35 4.16 -8.73 4.87
C ILE A 35 2.90 -9.18 5.58
N TYR A 36 2.76 -10.47 5.84
CA TYR A 36 1.61 -10.99 6.57
C TYR A 36 1.53 -10.41 8.00
N PHE A 37 2.64 -10.41 8.72
CA PHE A 37 2.71 -9.83 10.07
C PHE A 37 2.48 -8.32 10.06
N GLU A 38 3.07 -7.63 9.10
CA GLU A 38 2.87 -6.20 8.93
C GLU A 38 1.40 -5.87 8.73
N SER A 39 0.69 -6.64 7.91
CA SER A 39 -0.74 -6.45 7.67
C SER A 39 -1.56 -6.63 8.93
N ILE A 40 -1.23 -7.63 9.75
CA ILE A 40 -1.93 -7.86 11.03
C ILE A 40 -1.69 -6.70 11.99
N ILE A 41 -0.45 -6.26 12.12
CA ILE A 41 -0.09 -5.16 13.02
C ILE A 41 -0.76 -3.87 12.57
N SER A 42 -0.67 -3.55 11.28
CA SER A 42 -1.28 -2.35 10.71
C SER A 42 -2.79 -2.35 10.86
N GLY A 43 -3.43 -3.49 10.61
CA GLY A 43 -4.87 -3.65 10.79
C GLY A 43 -5.28 -3.44 12.25
N THR A 44 -4.52 -3.99 13.20
CA THR A 44 -4.78 -3.82 14.63
C THR A 44 -4.65 -2.35 15.04
N ILE A 45 -3.60 -1.68 14.61
CA ILE A 45 -3.38 -0.25 14.89
C ILE A 45 -4.53 0.57 14.30
N LEU A 46 -4.93 0.27 13.07
CA LEU A 46 -6.03 0.97 12.42
C LEU A 46 -7.35 0.81 13.18
N ILE A 47 -7.65 -0.39 13.66
CA ILE A 47 -8.85 -0.65 14.47
C ILE A 47 -8.81 0.19 15.75
N ILE A 48 -7.68 0.24 16.43
CA ILE A 48 -7.50 1.04 17.64
C ILE A 48 -7.75 2.53 17.33
N LEU A 49 -7.18 3.05 16.24
CA LEU A 49 -7.35 4.44 15.84
C LEU A 49 -8.81 4.75 15.50
N ILE A 50 -9.50 3.87 14.78
CA ILE A 50 -10.91 4.03 14.45
C ILE A 50 -11.76 4.09 15.73
N THR A 51 -11.45 3.25 16.71
CA THR A 51 -12.15 3.23 18.00
C THR A 51 -11.91 4.54 18.77
N ILE A 52 -10.67 5.00 18.84
CA ILE A 52 -10.33 6.24 19.57
C ILE A 52 -11.01 7.46 18.96
N PHE A 53 -11.01 7.56 17.62
CA PHE A 53 -11.59 8.70 16.92
C PHE A 53 -13.09 8.56 16.65
N GLY A 54 -13.71 7.47 17.06
CA GLY A 54 -15.14 7.26 16.91
C GLY A 54 -15.63 7.16 15.47
N GLN A 55 -14.81 6.65 14.56
CA GLN A 55 -15.10 6.58 13.12
C GLN A 55 -15.87 5.32 12.71
N TRP A 56 -16.42 4.58 13.66
CA TRP A 56 -17.16 3.34 13.37
C TRP A 56 -18.45 3.59 12.56
N SER A 57 -19.01 4.79 12.62
CA SER A 57 -20.22 5.13 11.88
C SER A 57 -20.07 4.99 10.36
N GLY A 58 -18.87 5.15 9.84
CA GLY A 58 -18.60 4.97 8.42
C GLY A 58 -18.85 3.55 7.90
N PHE A 59 -18.72 2.55 8.77
CA PHE A 59 -18.96 1.16 8.36
C PHE A 59 -20.43 0.83 8.17
N LYS A 60 -21.34 1.64 8.70
CA LYS A 60 -22.79 1.44 8.52
C LYS A 60 -23.24 1.68 7.08
N GLU A 61 -22.46 2.44 6.32
CA GLU A 61 -22.74 2.74 4.92
C GLU A 61 -22.16 1.68 3.95
N PHE A 62 -21.49 0.66 4.48
CA PHE A 62 -20.91 -0.39 3.65
C PHE A 62 -22.02 -1.25 3.04
N SER A 63 -22.13 -1.19 1.72
CA SER A 63 -22.99 -2.07 0.94
C SER A 63 -22.20 -3.32 0.51
N LEU A 64 -22.90 -4.30 -0.05
CA LEU A 64 -22.24 -5.48 -0.62
C LEU A 64 -21.28 -5.10 -1.74
N ILE A 65 -21.62 -4.11 -2.55
CA ILE A 65 -20.77 -3.61 -3.63
C ILE A 65 -19.49 -3.01 -3.06
N THR A 66 -19.59 -2.16 -2.03
CA THR A 66 -18.43 -1.56 -1.37
C THR A 66 -17.52 -2.62 -0.78
N PHE A 67 -18.10 -3.63 -0.13
CA PHE A 67 -17.33 -4.74 0.44
C PHE A 67 -16.59 -5.53 -0.63
N SER A 68 -17.25 -5.82 -1.75
CA SER A 68 -16.62 -6.51 -2.89
C SER A 68 -15.47 -5.71 -3.48
N LEU A 69 -15.63 -4.39 -3.61
CA LEU A 69 -14.57 -3.51 -4.08
C LEU A 69 -13.37 -3.51 -3.13
N CYS A 70 -13.60 -3.52 -1.82
CA CYS A 70 -12.53 -3.59 -0.83
C CYS A 70 -11.75 -4.90 -0.93
N ILE A 71 -12.45 -6.03 -1.09
CA ILE A 71 -11.80 -7.34 -1.26
C ILE A 71 -10.97 -7.35 -2.53
N THR A 72 -11.52 -6.87 -3.64
CA THR A 72 -10.81 -6.81 -4.93
C THR A 72 -9.56 -5.94 -4.83
N ALA A 73 -9.68 -4.76 -4.24
CA ALA A 73 -8.55 -3.86 -4.04
C ALA A 73 -7.48 -4.50 -3.16
N SER A 74 -7.87 -5.20 -2.11
CA SER A 74 -6.94 -5.90 -1.21
C SER A 74 -6.18 -7.01 -1.92
N LEU A 75 -6.86 -7.79 -2.76
CA LEU A 75 -6.23 -8.85 -3.54
C LEU A 75 -5.23 -8.28 -4.55
N ILE A 76 -5.60 -7.20 -5.23
CA ILE A 76 -4.71 -6.52 -6.17
C ILE A 76 -3.48 -5.97 -5.45
N ASN A 77 -3.68 -5.34 -4.29
CA ASN A 77 -2.59 -4.80 -3.49
C ASN A 77 -1.66 -5.90 -2.98
N LEU A 78 -2.21 -7.01 -2.52
CA LEU A 78 -1.43 -8.17 -2.09
C LEU A 78 -0.59 -8.73 -3.24
N SER A 79 -1.19 -8.86 -4.42
CA SER A 79 -0.48 -9.33 -5.61
C SER A 79 0.69 -8.40 -5.95
N GLY A 80 0.47 -7.08 -5.86
CA GLY A 80 1.53 -6.09 -6.04
C GLY A 80 2.66 -6.23 -5.03
N SER A 81 2.32 -6.43 -3.77
CA SER A 81 3.31 -6.62 -2.70
C SER A 81 4.15 -7.88 -2.91
N LEU A 82 3.52 -8.99 -3.26
CA LEU A 82 4.23 -10.24 -3.54
C LEU A 82 5.14 -10.12 -4.77
N SER A 83 4.65 -9.46 -5.81
CA SER A 83 5.45 -9.17 -7.00
C SER A 83 6.66 -8.30 -6.67
N TYR A 84 6.48 -7.32 -5.80
CA TYR A 84 7.58 -6.47 -5.33
C TYR A 84 8.63 -7.27 -4.56
N ILE A 85 8.21 -8.17 -3.67
CA ILE A 85 9.13 -9.05 -2.95
C ILE A 85 9.98 -9.87 -3.94
N PHE A 86 9.34 -10.44 -4.95
CA PHE A 86 10.04 -11.20 -5.98
C PHE A 86 11.03 -10.31 -6.75
N THR A 87 10.62 -9.09 -7.07
CA THR A 87 11.46 -8.13 -7.79
C THR A 87 12.72 -7.78 -7.01
N ILE A 88 12.61 -7.45 -5.73
CA ILE A 88 13.78 -7.06 -4.93
C ILE A 88 14.74 -8.20 -4.64
N LYS A 89 14.32 -9.44 -4.87
CA LYS A 89 15.19 -10.60 -4.80
C LYS A 89 16.21 -10.60 -5.93
N HIS A 90 15.85 -10.07 -7.11
CA HIS A 90 16.66 -10.11 -8.32
C HIS A 90 17.23 -8.76 -8.74
N VAL A 91 16.67 -7.67 -8.25
CA VAL A 91 17.01 -6.29 -8.64
C VAL A 91 17.32 -5.45 -7.40
N LYS A 92 18.15 -4.44 -7.56
CA LYS A 92 18.42 -3.49 -6.47
C LYS A 92 17.15 -2.73 -6.11
N VAL A 93 16.95 -2.51 -4.80
CA VAL A 93 15.74 -1.83 -4.28
C VAL A 93 15.52 -0.47 -4.92
N GLY A 94 16.57 0.35 -5.04
CA GLY A 94 16.45 1.67 -5.64
C GLY A 94 15.97 1.63 -7.09
N MET A 95 16.49 0.68 -7.88
CA MET A 95 16.07 0.49 -9.26
C MET A 95 14.61 0.02 -9.35
N ALA A 96 14.24 -0.94 -8.51
CA ALA A 96 12.84 -1.41 -8.44
C ALA A 96 11.89 -0.27 -8.11
N PHE A 97 12.24 0.57 -7.14
CA PHE A 97 11.44 1.73 -6.76
C PHE A 97 11.30 2.74 -7.89
N VAL A 98 12.37 3.04 -8.60
CA VAL A 98 12.33 3.98 -9.73
C VAL A 98 11.37 3.48 -10.81
N VAL A 99 11.47 2.21 -11.17
CA VAL A 99 10.60 1.62 -12.20
C VAL A 99 9.15 1.63 -11.76
N ILE A 100 8.87 1.19 -10.54
CA ILE A 100 7.51 1.11 -10.00
C ILE A 100 6.88 2.51 -9.92
N ASN A 101 7.60 3.48 -9.38
CA ASN A 101 7.07 4.83 -9.20
C ASN A 101 6.95 5.60 -10.52
N SER A 102 7.73 5.24 -11.53
CA SER A 102 7.60 5.84 -12.87
C SER A 102 6.36 5.32 -13.60
N LEU A 103 6.05 4.03 -13.44
CA LEU A 103 4.92 3.40 -14.11
C LEU A 103 3.60 3.56 -13.36
N PHE A 104 3.65 3.73 -12.05
CA PHE A 104 2.47 3.84 -11.21
C PHE A 104 1.48 4.93 -11.67
N PRO A 105 1.92 6.18 -11.92
CA PRO A 105 1.00 7.21 -12.42
C PRO A 105 0.38 6.86 -13.76
N LEU A 106 1.14 6.22 -14.66
CA LEU A 106 0.66 5.82 -15.97
C LEU A 106 -0.48 4.82 -15.84
N PHE A 107 -0.30 3.77 -15.06
CA PHE A 107 -1.36 2.76 -14.82
C PHE A 107 -2.55 3.35 -14.07
N SER A 108 -2.33 4.29 -13.17
CA SER A 108 -3.41 4.98 -12.47
C SER A 108 -4.26 5.81 -13.43
N ILE A 109 -3.64 6.50 -14.37
CA ILE A 109 -4.36 7.25 -15.41
C ILE A 109 -5.17 6.32 -16.28
N PHE A 110 -4.59 5.21 -16.75
CA PHE A 110 -5.31 4.22 -17.54
C PHE A 110 -6.52 3.66 -16.79
N GLY A 111 -6.34 3.27 -15.53
CA GLY A 111 -7.43 2.78 -14.71
C GLY A 111 -8.53 3.80 -14.53
N SER A 112 -8.18 5.05 -14.29
CA SER A 112 -9.14 6.14 -14.15
C SER A 112 -9.95 6.36 -15.43
N VAL A 113 -9.29 6.31 -16.59
CA VAL A 113 -9.97 6.48 -17.87
C VAL A 113 -10.94 5.33 -18.12
N ILE A 114 -10.55 4.11 -17.82
CA ILE A 114 -11.39 2.93 -18.04
C ILE A 114 -12.62 2.93 -17.11
N PHE A 115 -12.44 3.26 -15.82
CA PHE A 115 -13.50 3.13 -14.82
C PHE A 115 -14.33 4.40 -14.61
N PHE A 116 -13.80 5.59 -14.89
CA PHE A 116 -14.47 6.85 -14.60
C PHE A 116 -14.72 7.73 -15.81
N PHE A 117 -14.18 7.39 -16.94
CA PHE A 117 -14.38 8.08 -18.21
C PHE A 117 -14.69 7.06 -19.31
#